data_281e25478b189d17d2b45c5152d723c2
#
_entry.id   281e25478b189d17d2b45c5152d723c2
#
_cell.length_a   1.000
_cell.length_b   1.000
_cell.length_c   1.000
_cell.angle_alpha   90.00
_cell.angle_beta   90.00
_cell.angle_gamma   90.00
#
_symmetry.space_group_name_H-M   'P 1'
#
loop_
_entity.id
_entity.type
_entity.pdbx_description
1 polymer ?
#
loop_
_entity_poly.entity_id
_entity_poly.type
_entity_poly.pdbx_seq_one_letter_code
_entity_poly.pdbx_strand_id
1 'polypeptide(L)'
;AEAIMEAGPAWRPYRDVLRDGLQLAARRVGVQVTDAQAGAFVEAWPSMPVFPDVAEALGTLTSSGWRLAILTNCDDDLFSATAPALPVPFEVVVTAEQVRSYKPDLGHFRRFAELTGATPGNWIHVANGWVHDILPAARMGLRSVWVDRDRTGHPAKFAERRVSTMRHLTETVTDVSALPAWPVRLG
;
A
#
# COMPACT_ATOMS: atom_id res chain seq x y z
N ALA A 1 -1.62 8.65 13.97
CA ALA A 1 -2.70 8.05 14.78
C ALA A 1 -3.04 6.65 14.29
N GLU A 2 -3.26 6.47 13.00
CA GLU A 2 -3.62 5.22 12.33
C GLU A 2 -2.61 4.09 12.63
N ALA A 3 -1.32 4.27 12.34
CA ALA A 3 -0.29 3.28 12.61
C ALA A 3 -0.21 2.81 14.09
N ILE A 4 -0.63 3.65 15.03
CA ILE A 4 -0.70 3.25 16.45
C ILE A 4 -1.89 2.32 16.69
N MET A 5 -2.99 2.52 16.00
CA MET A 5 -4.21 1.71 16.12
C MET A 5 -4.03 0.35 15.43
N GLU A 6 -3.35 0.32 14.28
CA GLU A 6 -3.02 -0.91 13.54
C GLU A 6 -2.04 -1.82 14.34
N ALA A 7 -1.16 -1.24 15.14
CA ALA A 7 -0.21 -1.97 15.99
C ALA A 7 -0.81 -2.59 17.25
N GLY A 8 -2.14 -2.55 17.42
CA GLY A 8 -2.83 -3.16 18.55
C GLY A 8 -2.65 -4.69 18.61
N PRO A 9 -2.89 -5.30 19.80
CA PRO A 9 -2.63 -6.73 20.02
C PRO A 9 -3.57 -7.69 19.30
N ALA A 10 -4.67 -7.18 18.72
CA ALA A 10 -5.65 -7.95 17.94
C ALA A 10 -6.08 -7.15 16.72
N TRP A 11 -6.25 -7.87 15.62
CA TRP A 11 -6.82 -7.27 14.41
C TRP A 11 -8.25 -6.76 14.68
N ARG A 12 -8.58 -5.62 14.10
CA ARG A 12 -9.91 -5.01 14.12
C ARG A 12 -10.18 -4.40 12.73
N PRO A 13 -11.45 -4.23 12.32
CA PRO A 13 -11.79 -3.63 11.01
C PRO A 13 -11.12 -2.26 10.79
N TYR A 14 -10.68 -2.01 9.57
CA TYR A 14 -10.00 -0.75 9.22
C TYR A 14 -10.90 0.47 9.40
N ARG A 15 -12.21 0.32 9.18
CA ARG A 15 -13.19 1.36 9.48
C ARG A 15 -13.16 1.84 10.94
N ASP A 16 -12.92 0.92 11.88
CA ASP A 16 -12.79 1.26 13.30
C ASP A 16 -11.46 1.94 13.58
N VAL A 17 -10.38 1.52 12.90
CA VAL A 17 -9.07 2.16 12.95
C VAL A 17 -9.14 3.60 12.42
N LEU A 18 -9.84 3.84 11.32
CA LEU A 18 -10.06 5.17 10.75
C LEU A 18 -10.84 6.07 11.71
N ARG A 19 -11.94 5.57 12.28
CA ARG A 19 -12.78 6.31 13.22
C ARG A 19 -12.00 6.75 14.46
N ASP A 20 -11.38 5.79 15.12
CA ASP A 20 -10.63 6.04 16.36
C ASP A 20 -9.37 6.85 16.09
N GLY A 21 -8.72 6.61 14.95
CA GLY A 21 -7.56 7.36 14.48
C GLY A 21 -7.85 8.85 14.28
N LEU A 22 -9.00 9.17 13.64
CA LEU A 22 -9.45 10.54 13.48
C LEU A 22 -9.71 11.21 14.84
N GLN A 23 -10.43 10.54 15.74
CA GLN A 23 -10.71 11.08 17.08
C GLN A 23 -9.43 11.28 17.89
N LEU A 24 -8.47 10.35 17.81
CA LEU A 24 -7.18 10.49 18.48
C LEU A 24 -6.37 11.66 17.91
N ALA A 25 -6.32 11.80 16.59
CA ALA A 25 -5.62 12.91 15.93
C ALA A 25 -6.24 14.27 16.32
N ALA A 26 -7.56 14.36 16.30
CA ALA A 26 -8.29 15.57 16.68
C ALA A 26 -8.00 15.99 18.14
N ARG A 27 -8.06 15.03 19.07
CA ARG A 27 -7.73 15.29 20.49
C ARG A 27 -6.31 15.86 20.66
N ARG A 28 -5.32 15.38 19.89
CA ARG A 28 -3.94 15.87 19.96
C ARG A 28 -3.76 17.34 19.57
N VAL A 29 -4.67 17.85 18.74
CA VAL A 29 -4.66 19.25 18.31
C VAL A 29 -5.77 20.08 18.99
N GLY A 30 -6.38 19.55 20.06
CA GLY A 30 -7.39 20.26 20.85
C GLY A 30 -8.78 20.33 20.19
N VAL A 31 -9.04 19.51 19.17
CA VAL A 31 -10.33 19.46 18.48
C VAL A 31 -11.16 18.28 19.00
N GLN A 32 -12.47 18.48 19.17
CA GLN A 32 -13.43 17.43 19.49
C GLN A 32 -14.10 16.93 18.22
N VAL A 33 -14.08 15.61 17.99
CA VAL A 33 -14.78 14.93 16.90
C VAL A 33 -15.77 13.96 17.49
N THR A 34 -17.06 14.14 17.16
CA THR A 34 -18.14 13.23 17.60
C THR A 34 -18.09 11.91 16.83
N ASP A 35 -18.78 10.88 17.36
CA ASP A 35 -18.90 9.58 16.68
C ASP A 35 -19.57 9.71 15.31
N ALA A 36 -20.56 10.59 15.19
CA ALA A 36 -21.22 10.87 13.91
C ALA A 36 -20.26 11.47 12.87
N GLN A 37 -19.40 12.42 13.29
CA GLN A 37 -18.39 12.99 12.39
C GLN A 37 -17.31 11.98 12.00
N ALA A 38 -16.87 11.15 12.95
CA ALA A 38 -15.92 10.09 12.66
C ALA A 38 -16.52 9.01 11.74
N GLY A 39 -17.81 8.69 11.90
CA GLY A 39 -18.55 7.82 10.96
C GLY A 39 -18.64 8.44 9.56
N ALA A 40 -19.00 9.71 9.44
CA ALA A 40 -19.06 10.41 8.15
C ALA A 40 -17.71 10.45 7.43
N PHE A 41 -16.58 10.51 8.16
CA PHE A 41 -15.26 10.40 7.57
C PHE A 41 -15.01 9.03 6.92
N VAL A 42 -15.43 7.95 7.57
CA VAL A 42 -15.34 6.60 7.01
C VAL A 42 -16.22 6.46 5.76
N GLU A 43 -17.45 6.96 5.81
CA GLU A 43 -18.36 6.94 4.65
C GLU A 43 -17.85 7.76 3.46
N ALA A 44 -17.06 8.80 3.71
CA ALA A 44 -16.42 9.60 2.66
C ALA A 44 -15.19 8.92 2.02
N TRP A 45 -14.66 7.85 2.61
CA TRP A 45 -13.44 7.17 2.14
C TRP A 45 -13.46 6.81 0.66
N PRO A 46 -14.52 6.19 0.10
CA PRO A 46 -14.57 5.84 -1.32
C PRO A 46 -14.56 7.05 -2.27
N SER A 47 -14.88 8.24 -1.75
CA SER A 47 -14.93 9.48 -2.53
C SER A 47 -13.58 10.22 -2.57
N MET A 48 -12.54 9.71 -1.90
CA MET A 48 -11.23 10.34 -1.92
C MET A 48 -10.62 10.31 -3.33
N PRO A 49 -10.08 11.42 -3.81
CA PRO A 49 -9.55 11.49 -5.16
C PRO A 49 -8.30 10.63 -5.33
N VAL A 50 -8.22 9.95 -6.45
CA VAL A 50 -6.98 9.26 -6.89
C VAL A 50 -5.97 10.30 -7.36
N PHE A 51 -4.69 10.10 -7.09
CA PHE A 51 -3.64 10.98 -7.58
C PHE A 51 -3.65 11.05 -9.12
N PRO A 52 -3.45 12.25 -9.72
CA PRO A 52 -3.64 12.43 -11.16
C PRO A 52 -2.67 11.63 -12.05
N ASP A 53 -1.51 11.21 -11.51
CA ASP A 53 -0.51 10.41 -12.23
C ASP A 53 -0.78 8.89 -12.19
N VAL A 54 -1.80 8.44 -11.47
CA VAL A 54 -2.09 7.01 -11.30
C VAL A 54 -2.72 6.41 -12.56
N ALA A 55 -3.66 7.12 -13.18
CA ALA A 55 -4.41 6.60 -14.33
C ALA A 55 -3.48 6.29 -15.51
N GLU A 56 -2.61 7.24 -15.87
CA GLU A 56 -1.64 7.08 -16.94
C GLU A 56 -0.64 5.95 -16.61
N ALA A 57 -0.09 5.95 -15.40
CA ALA A 57 0.90 4.97 -14.98
C ALA A 57 0.37 3.54 -15.01
N LEU A 58 -0.81 3.28 -14.43
CA LEU A 58 -1.41 1.95 -14.41
C LEU A 58 -1.85 1.49 -15.80
N GLY A 59 -2.40 2.39 -16.63
CA GLY A 59 -2.75 2.10 -18.01
C GLY A 59 -1.53 1.70 -18.85
N THR A 60 -0.41 2.41 -18.71
CA THR A 60 0.84 2.11 -19.40
C THR A 60 1.45 0.77 -18.93
N LEU A 61 1.44 0.50 -17.62
CA LEU A 61 1.88 -0.79 -17.09
C LEU A 61 1.08 -1.95 -17.70
N THR A 62 -0.24 -1.86 -17.66
CA THR A 62 -1.13 -2.90 -18.23
C THR A 62 -0.87 -3.11 -19.72
N SER A 63 -0.76 -2.02 -20.49
CA SER A 63 -0.48 -2.07 -21.94
C SER A 63 0.92 -2.65 -22.25
N SER A 64 1.84 -2.56 -21.29
CA SER A 64 3.19 -3.15 -21.39
C SER A 64 3.25 -4.61 -20.90
N GLY A 65 2.10 -5.23 -20.60
CA GLY A 65 1.99 -6.62 -20.21
C GLY A 65 2.23 -6.91 -18.72
N TRP A 66 2.31 -5.88 -17.88
CA TRP A 66 2.39 -6.08 -16.43
C TRP A 66 1.04 -6.51 -15.86
N ARG A 67 1.08 -7.54 -15.01
CA ARG A 67 -0.08 -7.95 -14.20
C ARG A 67 -0.09 -7.14 -12.91
N LEU A 68 -1.24 -6.63 -12.55
CA LEU A 68 -1.39 -5.72 -11.40
C LEU A 68 -2.13 -6.39 -10.26
N ALA A 69 -1.63 -6.17 -9.04
CA ALA A 69 -2.25 -6.62 -7.80
C ALA A 69 -2.22 -5.52 -6.74
N ILE A 70 -3.11 -5.62 -5.75
CA ILE A 70 -3.15 -4.71 -4.60
C ILE A 70 -2.98 -5.49 -3.31
N LEU A 71 -2.12 -4.97 -2.43
CA LEU A 71 -1.96 -5.37 -1.03
C LEU A 71 -2.29 -4.15 -0.16
N THR A 72 -3.45 -4.16 0.50
CA THR A 72 -3.97 -2.98 1.19
C THR A 72 -4.36 -3.25 2.63
N ASN A 73 -4.12 -2.28 3.52
CA ASN A 73 -4.59 -2.30 4.90
C ASN A 73 -6.10 -1.96 5.04
N CYS A 74 -6.84 -1.98 3.95
CA CYS A 74 -8.27 -1.66 3.92
C CYS A 74 -9.14 -2.89 4.23
N ASP A 75 -10.41 -2.67 4.61
CA ASP A 75 -11.44 -3.72 4.64
C ASP A 75 -11.93 -4.05 3.21
N ASP A 76 -12.47 -5.24 3.00
CA ASP A 76 -12.94 -5.71 1.69
C ASP A 76 -14.01 -4.79 1.09
N ASP A 77 -14.97 -4.36 1.88
CA ASP A 77 -16.06 -3.50 1.43
C ASP A 77 -15.60 -2.06 1.14
N LEU A 78 -14.70 -1.50 1.95
CA LEU A 78 -14.10 -0.18 1.68
C LEU A 78 -13.27 -0.20 0.39
N PHE A 79 -12.51 -1.26 0.16
CA PHE A 79 -11.80 -1.42 -1.11
C PHE A 79 -12.76 -1.58 -2.28
N SER A 80 -13.79 -2.42 -2.15
CA SER A 80 -14.80 -2.64 -3.19
C SER A 80 -15.52 -1.36 -3.58
N ALA A 81 -15.79 -0.48 -2.61
CA ALA A 81 -16.39 0.83 -2.86
C ALA A 81 -15.42 1.82 -3.55
N THR A 82 -14.11 1.67 -3.33
CA THR A 82 -13.07 2.52 -3.94
C THR A 82 -12.66 2.02 -5.33
N ALA A 83 -12.71 0.71 -5.58
CA ALA A 83 -12.25 0.08 -6.81
C ALA A 83 -12.78 0.70 -8.11
N PRO A 84 -14.05 1.15 -8.21
CA PRO A 84 -14.58 1.81 -9.41
C PRO A 84 -13.86 3.11 -9.81
N ALA A 85 -13.18 3.77 -8.86
CA ALA A 85 -12.39 4.97 -9.13
C ALA A 85 -10.99 4.66 -9.73
N LEU A 86 -10.57 3.39 -9.71
CA LEU A 86 -9.28 2.97 -10.26
C LEU A 86 -9.40 2.75 -11.78
N PRO A 87 -8.38 3.17 -12.54
CA PRO A 87 -8.46 3.22 -14.02
C PRO A 87 -8.33 1.86 -14.71
N VAL A 88 -7.89 0.84 -13.98
CA VAL A 88 -7.64 -0.52 -14.49
C VAL A 88 -8.06 -1.57 -13.46
N PRO A 89 -8.45 -2.77 -13.88
CA PRO A 89 -8.72 -3.86 -12.96
C PRO A 89 -7.42 -4.41 -12.36
N PHE A 90 -7.52 -4.97 -11.15
CA PHE A 90 -6.45 -5.71 -10.50
C PHE A 90 -6.82 -7.19 -10.45
N GLU A 91 -5.88 -8.06 -10.82
CA GLU A 91 -6.13 -9.50 -10.88
C GLU A 91 -6.24 -10.13 -9.49
N VAL A 92 -5.50 -9.61 -8.53
CA VAL A 92 -5.49 -10.06 -7.14
C VAL A 92 -5.56 -8.85 -6.21
N VAL A 93 -6.42 -8.93 -5.22
CA VAL A 93 -6.53 -7.97 -4.13
C VAL A 93 -6.40 -8.74 -2.82
N VAL A 94 -5.45 -8.33 -1.99
CA VAL A 94 -5.26 -8.85 -0.63
C VAL A 94 -5.48 -7.72 0.36
N THR A 95 -6.49 -7.86 1.21
CA THR A 95 -6.87 -6.87 2.22
C THR A 95 -6.42 -7.29 3.61
N ALA A 96 -6.37 -6.34 4.55
CA ALA A 96 -6.13 -6.63 5.96
C ALA A 96 -7.22 -7.52 6.56
N GLU A 97 -8.46 -7.37 6.10
CA GLU A 97 -9.58 -8.19 6.55
C GLU A 97 -9.38 -9.66 6.21
N GLN A 98 -8.92 -9.98 4.98
CA GLN A 98 -8.65 -11.35 4.54
C GLN A 98 -7.53 -12.02 5.33
N VAL A 99 -6.47 -11.28 5.65
CA VAL A 99 -5.29 -11.82 6.35
C VAL A 99 -5.33 -11.63 7.86
N ARG A 100 -6.35 -10.92 8.38
CA ARG A 100 -6.52 -10.60 9.81
C ARG A 100 -5.26 -9.98 10.45
N SER A 101 -4.54 -9.18 9.67
CA SER A 101 -3.38 -8.43 10.14
C SER A 101 -3.15 -7.19 9.27
N TYR A 102 -2.39 -6.24 9.79
CA TYR A 102 -2.01 -5.03 9.09
C TYR A 102 -0.54 -5.09 8.65
N LYS A 103 -0.22 -4.55 7.47
CA LYS A 103 1.17 -4.21 7.16
C LYS A 103 1.68 -3.23 8.24
N PRO A 104 2.89 -3.40 8.77
CA PRO A 104 4.06 -4.10 8.21
C PRO A 104 4.17 -5.59 8.50
N ASP A 105 3.16 -6.25 9.03
CA ASP A 105 3.13 -7.70 9.08
C ASP A 105 3.20 -8.31 7.68
N LEU A 106 3.82 -9.49 7.56
CA LEU A 106 4.04 -10.15 6.29
C LEU A 106 2.82 -10.92 5.76
N GLY A 107 1.67 -10.85 6.44
CA GLY A 107 0.45 -11.58 6.08
C GLY A 107 0.00 -11.33 4.64
N HIS A 108 -0.10 -10.07 4.24
CA HIS A 108 -0.48 -9.68 2.87
C HIS A 108 0.48 -10.24 1.82
N PHE A 109 1.78 -10.11 2.06
CA PHE A 109 2.82 -10.53 1.13
C PHE A 109 2.83 -12.06 0.96
N ARG A 110 2.72 -12.81 2.07
CA ARG A 110 2.62 -14.27 2.04
C ARG A 110 1.35 -14.73 1.33
N ARG A 111 0.21 -14.12 1.66
CA ARG A 111 -1.06 -14.45 1.02
C ARG A 111 -1.04 -14.22 -0.48
N PHE A 112 -0.46 -13.12 -0.93
CA PHE A 112 -0.28 -12.86 -2.36
C PHE A 112 0.60 -13.91 -3.03
N ALA A 113 1.74 -14.26 -2.44
CA ALA A 113 2.62 -15.31 -2.95
C ALA A 113 1.91 -16.68 -3.03
N GLU A 114 1.11 -17.04 -2.02
CA GLU A 114 0.30 -18.27 -2.00
C GLU A 114 -0.73 -18.29 -3.14
N LEU A 115 -1.44 -17.19 -3.36
CA LEU A 115 -2.48 -17.10 -4.38
C LEU A 115 -1.95 -17.14 -5.81
N THR A 116 -0.74 -16.60 -6.04
CA THR A 116 -0.21 -16.35 -7.38
C THR A 116 0.99 -17.19 -7.76
N GLY A 117 1.65 -17.82 -6.80
CA GLY A 117 2.97 -18.42 -6.99
C GLY A 117 4.09 -17.39 -7.21
N ALA A 118 3.85 -16.11 -6.90
CA ALA A 118 4.85 -15.08 -7.06
C ALA A 118 6.06 -15.30 -6.15
N THR A 119 7.23 -14.99 -6.70
CA THR A 119 8.54 -15.12 -6.03
C THR A 119 9.29 -13.79 -6.10
N PRO A 120 10.34 -13.59 -5.31
CA PRO A 120 11.16 -12.38 -5.40
C PRO A 120 11.73 -12.11 -6.80
N GLY A 121 11.81 -13.13 -7.65
CA GLY A 121 12.33 -13.00 -9.02
C GLY A 121 11.34 -12.44 -10.05
N ASN A 122 10.03 -12.55 -9.78
CA ASN A 122 8.97 -12.16 -10.72
C ASN A 122 7.94 -11.17 -10.10
N TRP A 123 8.29 -10.53 -8.99
CA TRP A 123 7.45 -9.58 -8.28
C TRP A 123 8.22 -8.29 -7.97
N ILE A 124 7.64 -7.15 -8.33
CA ILE A 124 8.12 -5.83 -7.94
C ILE A 124 7.04 -5.18 -7.08
N HIS A 125 7.39 -4.82 -5.84
CA HIS A 125 6.47 -4.13 -4.94
C HIS A 125 6.60 -2.62 -5.11
N VAL A 126 5.52 -1.95 -5.53
CA VAL A 126 5.48 -0.51 -5.75
C VAL A 126 4.59 0.12 -4.69
N ALA A 127 5.11 1.02 -3.88
CA ALA A 127 4.35 1.61 -2.78
C ALA A 127 4.88 2.97 -2.31
N ASN A 128 4.01 3.74 -1.65
CA ASN A 128 4.35 4.97 -0.94
C ASN A 128 4.76 4.67 0.53
N GLY A 129 4.17 3.67 1.17
CA GLY A 129 4.32 3.39 2.59
C GLY A 129 5.70 2.86 2.96
N TRP A 130 6.56 3.71 3.55
CA TRP A 130 7.90 3.28 3.98
C TRP A 130 7.84 2.13 5.00
N VAL A 131 7.12 2.33 6.12
CA VAL A 131 7.04 1.33 7.21
C VAL A 131 6.20 0.14 6.81
N HIS A 132 5.06 0.39 6.16
CA HIS A 132 4.06 -0.63 5.86
C HIS A 132 4.41 -1.48 4.63
N ASP A 133 5.24 -0.97 3.72
CA ASP A 133 5.48 -1.61 2.43
C ASP A 133 6.95 -1.84 2.13
N ILE A 134 7.77 -0.79 2.16
CA ILE A 134 9.17 -0.87 1.71
C ILE A 134 10.01 -1.71 2.67
N LEU A 135 9.88 -1.52 3.98
CA LEU A 135 10.61 -2.32 4.95
C LEU A 135 10.23 -3.82 4.93
N PRO A 136 8.93 -4.20 4.92
CA PRO A 136 8.57 -5.62 4.78
C PRO A 136 8.95 -6.22 3.42
N ALA A 137 8.84 -5.47 2.30
CA ALA A 137 9.32 -5.93 1.00
C ALA A 137 10.82 -6.25 1.04
N ALA A 138 11.63 -5.38 1.62
CA ALA A 138 13.07 -5.61 1.80
C ALA A 138 13.37 -6.82 2.69
N ARG A 139 12.60 -7.04 3.78
CA ARG A 139 12.72 -8.23 4.64
C ARG A 139 12.44 -9.54 3.90
N MET A 140 11.57 -9.50 2.91
CA MET A 140 11.23 -10.66 2.06
C MET A 140 12.16 -10.81 0.85
N GLY A 141 13.14 -9.93 0.68
CA GLY A 141 14.02 -9.93 -0.49
C GLY A 141 13.31 -9.54 -1.80
N LEU A 142 12.16 -8.88 -1.70
CA LEU A 142 11.41 -8.40 -2.85
C LEU A 142 12.08 -7.16 -3.44
N ARG A 143 12.06 -7.06 -4.76
CA ARG A 143 12.36 -5.81 -5.45
C ARG A 143 11.26 -4.80 -5.16
N SER A 144 11.63 -3.54 -4.98
CA SER A 144 10.65 -2.50 -4.73
C SER A 144 10.99 -1.16 -5.38
N VAL A 145 9.93 -0.44 -5.73
CA VAL A 145 9.98 0.96 -6.13
C VAL A 145 9.26 1.78 -5.07
N TRP A 146 9.98 2.68 -4.43
CA TRP A 146 9.40 3.56 -3.44
C TRP A 146 8.91 4.88 -4.06
N VAL A 147 7.59 5.09 -4.02
CA VAL A 147 6.94 6.32 -4.50
C VAL A 147 6.87 7.31 -3.34
N ASP A 148 7.96 8.00 -3.07
CA ASP A 148 8.10 8.96 -1.95
C ASP A 148 7.56 10.35 -2.36
N ARG A 149 6.23 10.48 -2.36
CA ARG A 149 5.54 11.74 -2.73
C ARG A 149 5.86 12.88 -1.78
N ASP A 150 5.99 12.57 -0.50
CA ASP A 150 6.15 13.55 0.57
C ASP A 150 7.61 13.91 0.86
N ARG A 151 8.55 13.28 0.16
CA ARG A 151 10.02 13.46 0.37
C ARG A 151 10.40 13.30 1.83
N THR A 152 9.96 12.22 2.45
CA THR A 152 10.02 11.96 3.90
C THR A 152 11.43 11.85 4.47
N GLY A 153 12.48 11.75 3.63
CA GLY A 153 13.86 11.66 4.07
C GLY A 153 14.29 10.29 4.61
N HIS A 154 13.43 9.27 4.54
CA HIS A 154 13.82 7.91 4.92
C HIS A 154 14.97 7.38 4.04
N PRO A 155 15.80 6.44 4.56
CA PRO A 155 16.94 5.89 3.81
C PRO A 155 16.50 5.13 2.56
N ALA A 156 16.88 5.58 1.37
CA ALA A 156 16.50 4.93 0.11
C ALA A 156 17.10 3.53 -0.11
N LYS A 157 18.04 3.10 0.74
CA LYS A 157 18.78 1.82 0.61
C LYS A 157 17.92 0.55 0.66
N PHE A 158 16.65 0.65 1.05
CA PHE A 158 15.73 -0.48 1.16
C PHE A 158 14.82 -0.65 -0.08
N ALA A 159 14.96 0.22 -1.08
CA ALA A 159 14.27 0.10 -2.37
C ALA A 159 15.27 0.20 -3.51
N GLU A 160 15.03 -0.48 -4.64
CA GLU A 160 15.88 -0.39 -5.84
C GLU A 160 15.81 0.99 -6.47
N ARG A 161 14.64 1.60 -6.42
CA ARG A 161 14.41 2.95 -6.94
C ARG A 161 13.52 3.73 -5.98
N ARG A 162 13.80 5.03 -5.90
CA ARG A 162 12.94 6.03 -5.25
C ARG A 162 12.50 7.02 -6.31
N VAL A 163 11.18 7.23 -6.43
CA VAL A 163 10.57 8.21 -7.33
C VAL A 163 9.62 9.09 -6.53
N SER A 164 9.37 10.31 -6.98
CA SER A 164 8.42 11.23 -6.32
C SER A 164 7.01 11.18 -6.94
N THR A 165 6.87 10.56 -8.09
CA THR A 165 5.60 10.39 -8.82
C THR A 165 5.58 9.06 -9.54
N MET A 166 4.40 8.65 -10.04
CA MET A 166 4.25 7.45 -10.86
C MET A 166 4.43 7.72 -12.36
N ARG A 167 4.72 8.94 -12.78
CA ARG A 167 4.76 9.36 -14.20
C ARG A 167 5.62 8.45 -15.10
N HIS A 168 6.77 8.00 -14.61
CA HIS A 168 7.70 7.11 -15.32
C HIS A 168 7.78 5.71 -14.69
N LEU A 169 6.68 5.27 -14.08
CA LEU A 169 6.68 4.02 -13.33
C LEU A 169 6.97 2.81 -14.23
N THR A 170 6.44 2.77 -15.45
CA THR A 170 6.64 1.66 -16.38
C THR A 170 8.12 1.48 -16.72
N GLU A 171 8.81 2.56 -17.06
CA GLU A 171 10.26 2.54 -17.33
C GLU A 171 11.03 2.11 -16.08
N THR A 172 10.65 2.68 -14.93
CA THR A 172 11.28 2.37 -13.64
C THR A 172 11.16 0.87 -13.28
N VAL A 173 9.97 0.27 -13.42
CA VAL A 173 9.80 -1.16 -13.10
C VAL A 173 10.46 -2.06 -14.14
N THR A 174 10.52 -1.63 -15.40
CA THR A 174 11.26 -2.35 -16.44
C THR A 174 12.75 -2.37 -16.12
N ASP A 175 13.33 -1.25 -15.77
CA ASP A 175 14.74 -1.16 -15.33
C ASP A 175 15.00 -2.04 -14.11
N VAL A 176 14.14 -1.96 -13.10
CA VAL A 176 14.25 -2.78 -11.88
C VAL A 176 14.15 -4.26 -12.20
N SER A 177 13.28 -4.67 -13.13
CA SER A 177 13.13 -6.07 -13.53
C SER A 177 14.38 -6.65 -14.19
N ALA A 178 15.17 -5.81 -14.86
CA ALA A 178 16.41 -6.19 -15.53
C ALA A 178 17.63 -6.29 -14.59
N LEU A 179 17.51 -5.79 -13.34
CA LEU A 179 18.62 -5.88 -12.38
C LEU A 179 18.91 -7.34 -11.98
N PRO A 180 20.15 -7.68 -11.60
CA PRO A 180 20.46 -8.97 -11.00
C PRO A 180 19.68 -9.17 -9.70
N ALA A 181 19.44 -10.43 -9.30
CA ALA A 181 18.73 -10.74 -8.08
C ALA A 181 19.30 -9.94 -6.88
N TRP A 182 18.40 -9.36 -6.08
CA TRP A 182 18.79 -8.57 -4.90
C TRP A 182 19.49 -9.48 -3.90
N PRO A 183 20.71 -9.17 -3.47
CA PRO A 183 21.32 -9.92 -2.37
C PRO A 183 20.49 -9.67 -1.11
N VAL A 184 20.01 -10.73 -0.46
CA VAL A 184 19.31 -10.65 0.82
C VAL A 184 20.22 -9.92 1.80
N ARG A 185 19.91 -8.66 2.09
CA ARG A 185 20.66 -7.88 3.08
C ARG A 185 20.06 -8.18 4.46
N LEU A 186 20.51 -9.30 5.02
CA LEU A 186 20.38 -9.54 6.45
C LEU A 186 21.36 -8.60 7.16
N GLY A 187 20.85 -7.54 7.75
CA GLY A 187 21.57 -6.62 8.58
C GLY A 187 20.76 -6.23 9.78
#